data_9c7a942f9fc5f8b6c914a0ef00cc5e65
#
_entry.id   9c7a942f9fc5f8b6c914a0ef00cc5e65
#
_cell.length_a   1.000
_cell.length_b   1.000
_cell.length_c   1.000
_cell.angle_alpha   90.00
_cell.angle_beta   90.00
_cell.angle_gamma   90.00
#
_symmetry.space_group_name_H-M   'P 1'
#
loop_
_entity.id
_entity.type
_entity.pdbx_description
1 polymer ?
#
loop_
_entity_poly.entity_id
_entity_poly.type
_entity_poly.pdbx_seq_one_letter_code
_entity_poly.pdbx_strand_id
1 'polypeptide(L)'
;MRVIIFTIVVAGLSFLSCQKKEVKVEYKLSDEQLARLMYDVQLSEAAIAGVTTERGDTLKDIFWTRLMTVYSMSKTEIKEEIEKLESDPEKMKAVFDSIKVWSDTIK
;
A
#
# COMPACT_ATOMS: atom_id res chain seq x y z
N MET A 1 46.64 -18.23 6.16
CA MET A 1 45.47 -18.83 6.86
C MET A 1 44.58 -17.83 7.59
N ARG A 2 45.14 -16.91 8.36
CA ARG A 2 44.34 -15.91 9.09
C ARG A 2 43.54 -15.01 8.20
N VAL A 3 44.04 -14.60 7.03
CA VAL A 3 43.39 -13.70 6.08
C VAL A 3 42.19 -14.38 5.40
N ILE A 4 42.30 -15.68 5.11
CA ILE A 4 41.24 -16.45 4.45
C ILE A 4 40.05 -16.64 5.40
N ILE A 5 40.30 -16.94 6.68
CA ILE A 5 39.26 -17.09 7.70
C ILE A 5 38.52 -15.78 7.91
N PHE A 6 39.24 -14.66 7.92
CA PHE A 6 38.67 -13.33 8.07
C PHE A 6 37.76 -12.96 6.88
N THR A 7 38.19 -13.30 5.67
CA THR A 7 37.41 -13.06 4.44
C THR A 7 36.11 -13.87 4.43
N ILE A 8 36.16 -15.10 4.87
CA ILE A 8 34.98 -15.98 4.97
C ILE A 8 33.97 -15.44 5.99
N VAL A 9 34.45 -14.95 7.14
CA VAL A 9 33.60 -14.38 8.19
C VAL A 9 32.89 -13.09 7.68
N VAL A 10 33.60 -12.24 6.97
CA VAL A 10 33.01 -11.01 6.39
C VAL A 10 31.97 -11.34 5.33
N ALA A 11 32.23 -12.32 4.47
CA ALA A 11 31.27 -12.76 3.46
C ALA A 11 30.00 -13.37 4.11
N GLY A 12 30.18 -14.15 5.17
CA GLY A 12 29.06 -14.72 5.94
C GLY A 12 28.16 -13.66 6.58
N LEU A 13 28.75 -12.61 7.12
CA LEU A 13 28.01 -11.49 7.71
C LEU A 13 27.21 -10.70 6.65
N SER A 14 27.73 -10.58 5.43
CA SER A 14 27.02 -9.92 4.34
C SER A 14 25.76 -10.68 3.92
N PHE A 15 25.80 -12.01 3.91
CA PHE A 15 24.63 -12.83 3.62
C PHE A 15 23.55 -12.75 4.70
N LEU A 16 23.93 -12.68 5.96
CA LEU A 16 23.00 -12.54 7.08
C LEU A 16 22.26 -11.20 7.06
N SER A 17 22.89 -10.13 6.60
CA SER A 17 22.24 -8.82 6.51
C SER A 17 21.19 -8.74 5.40
N CYS A 18 21.29 -9.55 4.35
CA CYS A 18 20.28 -9.64 3.29
C CYS A 18 19.02 -10.40 3.69
N GLN A 19 19.09 -11.29 4.66
CA GLN A 19 17.94 -12.08 5.12
C GLN A 19 17.02 -11.34 6.09
N LYS A 20 17.45 -10.22 6.66
CA LYS A 20 16.66 -9.43 7.62
C LYS A 20 15.59 -8.56 7.00
N LYS A 21 15.45 -8.53 5.69
CA LYS A 21 14.49 -7.67 4.98
C LYS A 21 13.13 -8.32 4.70
N GLU A 22 12.93 -9.57 5.07
CA GLU A 22 11.64 -10.23 4.90
C GLU A 22 10.76 -10.05 6.13
N VAL A 23 10.30 -8.83 6.35
CA VAL A 23 9.21 -8.60 7.29
C VAL A 23 7.91 -8.81 6.53
N LYS A 24 7.22 -9.90 6.82
CA LYS A 24 5.87 -10.12 6.28
C LYS A 24 4.92 -9.11 6.89
N VAL A 25 4.50 -8.16 6.10
CA VAL A 25 3.48 -7.20 6.50
C VAL A 25 2.13 -7.87 6.34
N GLU A 26 1.38 -7.97 7.44
CA GLU A 26 0.03 -8.52 7.43
C GLU A 26 -0.98 -7.43 7.10
N TYR A 27 -1.84 -7.71 6.11
CA TYR A 27 -2.91 -6.81 5.71
C TYR A 27 -4.26 -7.36 6.21
N LYS A 28 -5.12 -6.47 6.66
CA LYS A 28 -6.50 -6.82 7.05
C LYS A 28 -7.39 -7.05 5.83
N LEU A 29 -7.05 -6.41 4.72
CA LEU A 29 -7.79 -6.52 3.47
C LEU A 29 -7.10 -7.50 2.52
N SER A 30 -7.90 -8.17 1.68
CA SER A 30 -7.39 -9.00 0.60
C SER A 30 -6.76 -8.14 -0.51
N ASP A 31 -6.03 -8.75 -1.42
CA ASP A 31 -5.40 -8.05 -2.55
C ASP A 31 -6.44 -7.33 -3.41
N GLU A 32 -7.57 -7.97 -3.65
CA GLU A 32 -8.68 -7.38 -4.40
C GLU A 32 -9.28 -6.17 -3.67
N GLN A 33 -9.48 -6.28 -2.37
CA GLN A 33 -9.98 -5.19 -1.54
C GLN A 33 -8.99 -4.02 -1.47
N LEU A 34 -7.70 -4.32 -1.36
CA LEU A 34 -6.65 -3.30 -1.40
C LEU A 34 -6.64 -2.57 -2.74
N ALA A 35 -6.80 -3.31 -3.84
CA ALA A 35 -6.86 -2.72 -5.17
C ALA A 35 -8.07 -1.78 -5.31
N ARG A 36 -9.24 -2.19 -4.82
CA ARG A 36 -10.43 -1.34 -4.81
C ARG A 36 -10.25 -0.10 -3.94
N LEU A 37 -9.67 -0.28 -2.77
CA LEU A 37 -9.40 0.82 -1.85
C LEU A 37 -8.49 1.87 -2.49
N MET A 38 -7.40 1.45 -3.11
CA MET A 38 -6.48 2.37 -3.77
C MET A 38 -7.13 3.06 -4.98
N TYR A 39 -7.94 2.36 -5.73
CA TYR A 39 -8.70 2.92 -6.83
C TYR A 39 -9.68 3.99 -6.33
N ASP A 40 -10.45 3.70 -5.29
CA ASP A 40 -11.39 4.63 -4.70
C ASP A 40 -10.70 5.88 -4.14
N VAL A 41 -9.55 5.69 -3.49
CA VAL A 41 -8.75 6.80 -2.97
C VAL A 41 -8.25 7.71 -4.11
N GLN A 42 -7.75 7.14 -5.19
CA GLN A 42 -7.27 7.89 -6.35
C GLN A 42 -8.39 8.66 -7.03
N LEU A 43 -9.56 8.04 -7.18
CA LEU A 43 -10.75 8.72 -7.73
C LEU A 43 -11.18 9.89 -6.84
N SER A 44 -11.15 9.69 -5.52
CA SER A 44 -11.51 10.71 -4.55
C SER A 44 -10.55 11.90 -4.61
N GLU A 45 -9.26 11.63 -4.68
CA GLU A 45 -8.24 12.67 -4.78
C GLU A 45 -8.38 13.47 -6.08
N ALA A 46 -8.66 12.80 -7.19
CA ALA A 46 -8.88 13.45 -8.48
C ALA A 46 -10.12 14.33 -8.45
N ALA A 47 -11.21 13.87 -7.83
CA ALA A 47 -12.44 14.64 -7.68
C ALA A 47 -12.25 15.89 -6.81
N ILE A 48 -11.49 15.76 -5.71
CA ILE A 48 -11.21 16.85 -4.78
C ILE A 48 -10.30 17.90 -5.40
N ALA A 49 -9.34 17.50 -6.22
CA ALA A 49 -8.38 18.41 -6.85
C ALA A 49 -9.01 19.43 -7.77
N GLY A 50 -10.20 19.14 -8.32
CA GLY A 50 -10.91 20.02 -9.24
C GLY A 50 -11.92 20.98 -8.60
N VAL A 51 -12.02 21.00 -7.25
CA VAL A 51 -13.04 21.82 -6.56
C VAL A 51 -12.39 22.81 -5.59
N THR A 52 -13.20 23.77 -5.09
CA THR A 52 -12.76 24.75 -4.12
C THR A 52 -12.41 24.08 -2.79
N THR A 53 -11.59 24.74 -1.96
CA THR A 53 -11.15 24.21 -0.67
C THR A 53 -12.31 23.81 0.25
N GLU A 54 -13.35 24.63 0.32
CA GLU A 54 -14.54 24.35 1.15
C GLU A 54 -15.29 23.10 0.69
N ARG A 55 -15.53 22.98 -0.63
CA ARG A 55 -16.14 21.80 -1.22
C ARG A 55 -15.25 20.57 -1.11
N GLY A 56 -13.93 20.76 -1.24
CA GLY A 56 -12.95 19.71 -1.11
C GLY A 56 -12.98 19.09 0.28
N ASP A 57 -13.06 19.90 1.32
CA ASP A 57 -13.13 19.41 2.70
C ASP A 57 -14.42 18.62 2.95
N THR A 58 -15.54 19.10 2.44
CA THR A 58 -16.83 18.40 2.55
C THR A 58 -16.81 17.06 1.80
N LEU A 59 -16.28 17.04 0.58
CA LEU A 59 -16.14 15.83 -0.22
C LEU A 59 -15.21 14.83 0.47
N LYS A 60 -14.13 15.30 1.07
CA LYS A 60 -13.17 14.48 1.82
C LYS A 60 -13.87 13.73 2.95
N ASP A 61 -14.69 14.41 3.73
CA ASP A 61 -15.45 13.80 4.82
C ASP A 61 -16.45 12.76 4.29
N ILE A 62 -17.13 13.06 3.20
CA ILE A 62 -18.06 12.14 2.55
C ILE A 62 -17.32 10.87 2.07
N PHE A 63 -16.19 11.02 1.42
CA PHE A 63 -15.40 9.89 0.94
C PHE A 63 -14.88 9.02 2.08
N TRP A 64 -14.37 9.63 3.14
CA TRP A 64 -13.90 8.87 4.30
C TRP A 64 -15.03 8.10 4.96
N THR A 65 -16.19 8.72 5.14
CA THR A 65 -17.38 8.07 5.70
C THR A 65 -17.78 6.88 4.84
N ARG A 66 -17.78 7.04 3.53
CA ARG A 66 -18.10 5.98 2.57
C ARG A 66 -17.11 4.82 2.65
N LEU A 67 -15.81 5.14 2.68
CA LEU A 67 -14.76 4.11 2.79
C LEU A 67 -14.89 3.32 4.08
N MET A 68 -15.13 3.98 5.20
CA MET A 68 -15.34 3.32 6.48
C MET A 68 -16.54 2.37 6.44
N THR A 69 -17.60 2.76 5.78
CA THR A 69 -18.80 1.94 5.63
C THR A 69 -18.57 0.75 4.71
N VAL A 70 -17.96 0.98 3.54
CA VAL A 70 -17.72 -0.07 2.53
C VAL A 70 -16.78 -1.15 3.04
N TYR A 71 -15.69 -0.73 3.70
CA TYR A 71 -14.67 -1.67 4.18
C TYR A 71 -14.87 -2.11 5.63
N SER A 72 -15.88 -1.58 6.32
CA SER A 72 -16.16 -1.87 7.74
C SER A 72 -14.93 -1.65 8.62
N MET A 73 -14.22 -0.55 8.39
CA MET A 73 -12.98 -0.21 9.09
C MET A 73 -13.03 1.24 9.55
N SER A 74 -12.30 1.55 10.62
CA SER A 74 -12.12 2.94 11.04
C SER A 74 -11.18 3.67 10.07
N LYS A 75 -11.22 5.01 10.11
CA LYS A 75 -10.32 5.84 9.31
C LYS A 75 -8.85 5.52 9.60
N THR A 76 -8.50 5.33 10.87
CA THR A 76 -7.15 4.96 11.29
C THR A 76 -6.72 3.62 10.70
N GLU A 77 -7.58 2.62 10.74
CA GLU A 77 -7.31 1.29 10.16
C GLU A 77 -7.09 1.37 8.65
N ILE A 78 -7.92 2.14 7.94
CA ILE A 78 -7.77 2.35 6.49
C ILE A 78 -6.43 3.03 6.19
N LYS A 79 -6.08 4.08 6.92
CA LYS A 79 -4.81 4.78 6.76
C LYS A 79 -3.62 3.87 7.01
N GLU A 80 -3.68 3.01 8.02
CA GLU A 80 -2.64 2.03 8.31
C GLU A 80 -2.45 1.04 7.17
N GLU A 81 -3.54 0.57 6.57
CA GLU A 81 -3.45 -0.33 5.41
C GLU A 81 -2.78 0.35 4.22
N ILE A 82 -3.11 1.61 3.96
CA ILE A 82 -2.49 2.40 2.89
C ILE A 82 -1.00 2.60 3.18
N GLU A 83 -0.62 2.95 4.40
CA GLU A 83 0.78 3.13 4.79
C GLU A 83 1.59 1.85 4.65
N LYS A 84 1.03 0.71 5.03
CA LYS A 84 1.66 -0.60 4.84
C LYS A 84 1.92 -0.87 3.36
N LEU A 85 0.94 -0.57 2.53
CA LEU A 85 1.05 -0.76 1.09
C LEU A 85 2.11 0.15 0.48
N GLU A 86 2.17 1.40 0.90
CA GLU A 86 3.18 2.37 0.45
C GLU A 86 4.60 1.94 0.83
N SER A 87 4.76 1.22 1.94
CA SER A 87 6.05 0.69 2.38
C SER A 87 6.44 -0.63 1.73
N ASP A 88 5.57 -1.21 0.91
CA ASP A 88 5.75 -2.52 0.30
C ASP A 88 5.64 -2.41 -1.23
N PRO A 89 6.75 -2.11 -1.93
CA PRO A 89 6.72 -1.90 -3.37
C PRO A 89 6.23 -3.10 -4.18
N GLU A 90 6.54 -4.31 -3.76
CA GLU A 90 6.11 -5.53 -4.45
C GLU A 90 4.60 -5.72 -4.37
N LYS A 91 4.04 -5.51 -3.18
CA LYS A 91 2.60 -5.59 -2.96
C LYS A 91 1.88 -4.46 -3.70
N MET A 92 2.43 -3.25 -3.66
CA MET A 92 1.89 -2.10 -4.38
C MET A 92 1.81 -2.38 -5.87
N LYS A 93 2.85 -2.97 -6.46
CA LYS A 93 2.86 -3.34 -7.87
C LYS A 93 1.75 -4.36 -8.20
N ALA A 94 1.61 -5.39 -7.38
CA ALA A 94 0.57 -6.40 -7.57
C ALA A 94 -0.83 -5.79 -7.49
N VAL A 95 -1.05 -4.86 -6.56
CA VAL A 95 -2.31 -4.14 -6.39
C VAL A 95 -2.60 -3.26 -7.62
N PHE A 96 -1.62 -2.50 -8.10
CA PHE A 96 -1.79 -1.67 -9.29
C PHE A 96 -2.05 -2.49 -10.55
N ASP A 97 -1.41 -3.63 -10.70
CA ASP A 97 -1.67 -4.55 -11.82
C ASP A 97 -3.13 -5.04 -11.79
N SER A 98 -3.67 -5.31 -10.61
CA SER A 98 -5.09 -5.67 -10.44
C SER A 98 -6.04 -4.53 -10.83
N ILE A 99 -5.71 -3.29 -10.47
CA ILE A 99 -6.48 -2.10 -10.85
C ILE A 99 -6.51 -1.95 -12.37
N LYS A 100 -5.38 -2.15 -13.01
CA LYS A 100 -5.26 -2.06 -14.47
C LYS A 100 -6.14 -3.07 -15.18
N VAL A 101 -6.18 -4.30 -14.68
CA VAL A 101 -7.07 -5.35 -15.21
C VAL A 101 -8.53 -4.95 -15.11
N TRP A 102 -8.95 -4.39 -13.99
CA TRP A 102 -10.31 -3.90 -13.82
C TRP A 102 -10.65 -2.77 -14.78
N SER A 103 -9.75 -1.80 -14.87
CA SER A 103 -9.93 -0.65 -15.75
C SER A 103 -10.16 -1.09 -17.19
N ASP A 104 -9.45 -2.12 -17.64
CA ASP A 104 -9.60 -2.69 -18.97
C ASP A 104 -10.89 -3.50 -19.14
N THR A 105 -11.40 -4.08 -18.05
CA THR A 105 -12.63 -4.90 -18.06
C THR A 105 -13.91 -4.04 -18.06
N ILE A 106 -13.87 -2.85 -17.47
CA ILE A 106 -15.02 -1.97 -17.30
C ILE A 106 -15.36 -1.18 -18.59
N LYS A 107 -14.47 -1.18 -19.55
CA LYS A 107 -14.72 -0.57 -20.86
C LYS A 107 -15.79 -1.38 -21.63
#